data_a5912fbf33692dfc9b7a2fa6141c8991
#
_entry.id   a5912fbf33692dfc9b7a2fa6141c8991
#
_cell.length_a   1.000
_cell.length_b   1.000
_cell.length_c   1.000
_cell.angle_alpha   90.00
_cell.angle_beta   90.00
_cell.angle_gamma   90.00
#
_symmetry.space_group_name_H-M   'P 1'
#
loop_
_entity.id
_entity.type
_entity.pdbx_description
1 polymer ?
#
loop_
_entity_poly.entity_id
_entity_poly.type
_entity_poly.pdbx_seq_one_letter_code
_entity_poly.pdbx_strand_id
1 'polypeptide(L)'
;MTLELDRDDVGLKILARLSGTQLGRQVWEEIDGGYTNKMSFGFTVGEDKREETEDHETGMVTILRTITKINKLYDVSAVALPANDATSISARSYAEGVISEAKEEIRAREQREEQRARIMKLLGGKSDE
;
A
#
# COMPACT_ATOMS: atom_id res chain seq x y z
N MET A 1 14.14 9.54 6.46
CA MET A 1 13.82 8.48 5.49
C MET A 1 12.88 9.05 4.45
N THR A 2 13.14 8.86 3.18
CA THR A 2 12.37 9.49 2.09
C THR A 2 11.33 8.55 1.49
N LEU A 3 11.40 7.25 1.82
CA LEU A 3 10.51 6.21 1.33
C LEU A 3 10.12 5.29 2.50
N GLU A 4 8.84 5.08 2.68
CA GLU A 4 8.26 4.17 3.66
C GLU A 4 7.41 3.13 2.93
N LEU A 5 7.56 1.88 3.30
CA LEU A 5 6.82 0.75 2.75
C LEU A 5 6.07 0.07 3.88
N ASP A 6 4.78 -0.16 3.70
CA ASP A 6 3.95 -0.88 4.63
C ASP A 6 3.11 -1.92 3.90
N ARG A 7 2.87 -3.06 4.51
CA ARG A 7 2.07 -4.16 3.96
C ARG A 7 0.82 -4.35 4.81
N ASP A 8 -0.32 -4.27 4.17
CA ASP A 8 -1.63 -4.55 4.75
C ASP A 8 -2.35 -5.69 4.00
N ASP A 9 -3.60 -5.93 4.35
CA ASP A 9 -4.43 -6.97 3.72
C ASP A 9 -4.85 -6.63 2.28
N VAL A 10 -4.71 -5.38 1.86
CA VAL A 10 -5.02 -4.91 0.51
C VAL A 10 -3.80 -5.03 -0.42
N GLY A 11 -2.59 -4.83 0.12
CA GLY A 11 -1.37 -4.90 -0.67
C GLY A 11 -0.18 -4.14 -0.06
N LEU A 12 0.67 -3.61 -0.93
CA LEU A 12 1.83 -2.82 -0.56
C LEU A 12 1.50 -1.32 -0.63
N LYS A 13 1.48 -0.68 0.52
CA LYS A 13 1.31 0.77 0.67
C LYS A 13 2.68 1.44 0.65
N ILE A 14 2.79 2.52 -0.09
CA ILE A 14 4.03 3.27 -0.28
C ILE A 14 3.79 4.73 0.08
N LEU A 15 4.64 5.30 0.91
CA LEU A 15 4.71 6.72 1.18
C LEU A 15 6.09 7.23 0.79
N ALA A 16 6.14 8.12 -0.21
CA ALA A 16 7.37 8.76 -0.65
C ALA A 16 7.32 10.26 -0.37
N ARG A 17 8.36 10.76 0.29
CA ARG A 17 8.55 12.21 0.47
C ARG A 17 9.46 12.72 -0.62
N LEU A 18 8.89 13.44 -1.56
CA LEU A 18 9.63 14.10 -2.62
C LEU A 18 10.22 15.40 -2.05
N SER A 19 11.49 15.33 -1.66
CA SER A 19 12.21 16.48 -1.09
C SER A 19 12.30 17.63 -2.10
N GLY A 20 12.55 18.86 -1.63
CA GLY A 20 12.56 20.10 -2.40
C GLY A 20 13.61 20.23 -3.52
N THR A 21 14.00 19.11 -4.16
CA THR A 21 14.83 19.11 -5.36
C THR A 21 13.99 19.44 -6.59
N GLN A 22 14.63 19.94 -7.64
CA GLN A 22 13.95 20.23 -8.91
C GLN A 22 13.29 18.98 -9.50
N LEU A 23 14.00 17.84 -9.48
CA LEU A 23 13.47 16.57 -9.95
C LEU A 23 12.28 16.08 -9.09
N GLY A 24 12.36 16.20 -7.78
CA GLY A 24 11.28 15.83 -6.88
C GLY A 24 10.00 16.66 -7.13
N ARG A 25 10.15 17.95 -7.38
CA ARG A 25 9.00 18.81 -7.75
C ARG A 25 8.40 18.42 -9.09
N GLN A 26 9.21 18.12 -10.08
CA GLN A 26 8.75 17.66 -11.39
C GLN A 26 7.90 16.38 -11.27
N VAL A 27 8.40 15.39 -10.56
CA VAL A 27 7.67 14.13 -10.32
C VAL A 27 6.37 14.38 -9.57
N TRP A 28 6.40 15.27 -8.57
CA TRP A 28 5.20 15.62 -7.81
C TRP A 28 4.15 16.29 -8.73
N GLU A 29 4.54 17.22 -9.57
CA GLU A 29 3.67 17.92 -10.52
C GLU A 29 3.06 16.98 -11.56
N GLU A 30 3.81 15.99 -12.03
CA GLU A 30 3.31 14.97 -12.95
C GLU A 30 2.25 14.06 -12.29
N ILE A 31 2.44 13.72 -11.01
CA ILE A 31 1.49 12.93 -10.25
C ILE A 31 0.24 13.76 -9.92
N ASP A 32 0.42 14.98 -9.45
CA ASP A 32 -0.67 15.91 -9.12
C ASP A 32 -1.52 16.26 -10.34
N GLY A 33 -0.88 16.45 -11.50
CA GLY A 33 -1.54 16.66 -12.79
C GLY A 33 -2.20 15.42 -13.39
N GLY A 34 -2.03 14.24 -12.78
CA GLY A 34 -2.60 12.98 -13.25
C GLY A 34 -1.91 12.36 -14.47
N TYR A 35 -0.77 12.89 -14.90
CA TYR A 35 0.02 12.35 -16.02
C TYR A 35 0.69 11.02 -15.64
N THR A 36 1.11 10.91 -14.39
CA THR A 36 1.67 9.69 -13.80
C THR A 36 0.79 9.28 -12.63
N ASN A 37 -0.07 8.30 -12.82
CA ASN A 37 -1.12 7.91 -11.86
C ASN A 37 -1.09 6.44 -11.46
N LYS A 38 -0.08 5.71 -11.87
CA LYS A 38 0.10 4.27 -11.64
C LYS A 38 1.46 3.97 -11.03
N MET A 39 1.55 2.79 -10.44
CA MET A 39 2.79 2.27 -9.86
C MET A 39 3.19 0.97 -10.57
N SER A 40 4.49 0.75 -10.66
CA SER A 40 5.08 -0.54 -11.02
C SER A 40 6.07 -0.95 -9.94
N PHE A 41 6.35 -2.24 -9.84
CA PHE A 41 7.33 -2.75 -8.88
C PHE A 41 8.07 -3.94 -9.47
N GLY A 42 9.36 -4.03 -9.16
CA GLY A 42 10.24 -5.12 -9.55
C GLY A 42 10.47 -6.07 -8.38
N PHE A 43 10.27 -7.37 -8.60
CA PHE A 43 10.39 -8.39 -7.55
C PHE A 43 10.87 -9.73 -8.08
N THR A 44 11.34 -10.59 -7.17
CA THR A 44 11.58 -12.00 -7.47
C THR A 44 10.48 -12.87 -6.90
N VAL A 45 10.04 -13.83 -7.71
CA VAL A 45 9.03 -14.83 -7.34
C VAL A 45 9.67 -15.88 -6.42
N GLY A 46 9.04 -16.13 -5.28
CA GLY A 46 9.40 -17.21 -4.38
C GLY A 46 8.63 -18.49 -4.68
N GLU A 47 7.32 -18.37 -4.83
CA GLU A 47 6.42 -19.49 -5.14
C GLU A 47 5.35 -19.01 -6.11
N ASP A 48 4.97 -19.90 -7.03
CA ASP A 48 3.86 -19.67 -7.95
C ASP A 48 3.05 -20.95 -8.17
N LYS A 49 1.82 -20.76 -8.64
CA LYS A 49 0.95 -21.83 -9.14
C LYS A 49 0.70 -21.58 -10.62
N ARG A 50 0.69 -22.65 -11.41
CA ARG A 50 0.36 -22.61 -12.83
C ARG A 50 -0.86 -23.46 -13.09
N GLU A 51 -1.79 -22.92 -13.83
CA GLU A 51 -3.00 -23.60 -14.30
C GLU A 51 -3.03 -23.49 -15.82
N GLU A 52 -3.18 -24.61 -16.49
CA GLU A 52 -3.28 -24.68 -17.94
C GLU A 52 -4.71 -25.03 -18.30
N THR A 53 -5.30 -24.27 -19.20
CA THR A 53 -6.63 -24.51 -19.74
C THR A 53 -6.53 -24.55 -21.26
N GLU A 54 -6.96 -25.66 -21.86
CA GLU A 54 -7.05 -25.81 -23.31
C GLU A 54 -8.49 -25.60 -23.76
N ASP A 55 -8.67 -24.71 -24.72
CA ASP A 55 -9.93 -24.54 -25.42
C ASP A 55 -10.00 -25.55 -26.57
N HIS A 56 -10.85 -26.55 -26.43
CA HIS A 56 -10.99 -27.64 -27.40
C HIS A 56 -11.57 -27.21 -28.76
N GLU A 57 -12.21 -26.04 -28.84
CA GLU A 57 -12.77 -25.54 -30.11
C GLU A 57 -11.70 -24.78 -30.91
N THR A 58 -10.85 -24.03 -30.25
CA THR A 58 -9.83 -23.19 -30.90
C THR A 58 -8.42 -23.78 -30.85
N GLY A 59 -8.18 -24.79 -30.00
CA GLY A 59 -6.86 -25.35 -29.72
C GLY A 59 -5.94 -24.38 -28.97
N MET A 60 -6.49 -23.29 -28.42
CA MET A 60 -5.72 -22.28 -27.67
C MET A 60 -5.44 -22.76 -26.26
N VAL A 61 -4.16 -22.75 -25.86
CA VAL A 61 -3.73 -23.05 -24.50
C VAL A 61 -3.53 -21.74 -23.73
N THR A 62 -4.29 -21.57 -22.65
CA THR A 62 -4.14 -20.45 -21.73
C THR A 62 -3.37 -20.92 -20.50
N ILE A 63 -2.29 -20.25 -20.15
CA ILE A 63 -1.51 -20.51 -18.95
C ILE A 63 -1.72 -19.38 -17.96
N LEU A 64 -2.40 -19.65 -16.85
CA LEU A 64 -2.55 -18.75 -15.73
C LEU A 64 -1.44 -19.02 -14.71
N ARG A 65 -0.64 -18.00 -14.46
CA ARG A 65 0.39 -18.05 -13.44
C ARG A 65 0.03 -17.16 -12.26
N THR A 66 -0.25 -17.75 -11.10
CA THR A 66 -0.55 -17.05 -9.86
C THR A 66 0.67 -17.02 -8.96
N ILE A 67 1.21 -15.83 -8.70
CA ILE A 67 2.33 -15.64 -7.78
C ILE A 67 1.79 -15.67 -6.36
N THR A 68 2.20 -16.65 -5.57
CA THR A 68 1.74 -16.86 -4.18
C THR A 68 2.73 -16.33 -3.15
N LYS A 69 3.99 -16.14 -3.54
CA LYS A 69 5.02 -15.61 -2.66
C LYS A 69 6.03 -14.75 -3.42
N ILE A 70 6.31 -13.59 -2.88
CA ILE A 70 7.37 -12.69 -3.35
C ILE A 70 8.55 -12.84 -2.39
N ASN A 71 9.74 -13.14 -2.91
CA ASN A 71 10.95 -13.27 -2.11
C ASN A 71 11.57 -11.92 -1.79
N LYS A 72 11.69 -11.07 -2.80
CA LYS A 72 12.34 -9.77 -2.66
C LYS A 72 11.72 -8.74 -3.58
N LEU A 73 11.48 -7.57 -3.03
CA LEU A 73 11.13 -6.36 -3.78
C LEU A 73 12.43 -5.57 -4.05
N TYR A 74 12.64 -5.19 -5.30
CA TYR A 74 13.83 -4.45 -5.73
C TYR A 74 13.57 -2.98 -5.93
N ASP A 75 12.45 -2.65 -6.55
CA ASP A 75 12.07 -1.29 -6.81
C ASP A 75 10.55 -1.07 -6.75
N VAL A 76 10.18 0.19 -6.60
CA VAL A 76 8.82 0.70 -6.79
C VAL A 76 8.93 1.98 -7.59
N SER A 77 8.14 2.11 -8.65
CA SER A 77 8.26 3.18 -9.62
C SER A 77 6.89 3.80 -9.94
N ALA A 78 6.84 5.12 -10.03
CA ALA A 78 5.70 5.83 -10.59
C ALA A 78 5.78 5.75 -12.13
N VAL A 79 4.71 5.33 -12.77
CA VAL A 79 4.69 5.06 -14.21
C VAL A 79 3.36 5.50 -14.85
N ALA A 80 3.42 5.82 -16.14
CA ALA A 80 2.21 6.09 -16.92
C ALA A 80 1.52 4.80 -17.37
N LEU A 81 2.30 3.74 -17.64
CA LEU A 81 1.79 2.44 -18.09
C LEU A 81 2.38 1.33 -17.20
N PRO A 82 1.61 0.78 -16.25
CA PRO A 82 2.07 -0.25 -15.33
C PRO A 82 1.94 -1.65 -15.94
N ALA A 83 2.67 -2.61 -15.37
CA ALA A 83 2.46 -4.04 -15.63
C ALA A 83 1.17 -4.57 -14.96
N ASN A 84 0.67 -3.90 -13.92
CA ASN A 84 -0.57 -4.23 -13.21
C ASN A 84 -1.42 -2.97 -13.03
N ASP A 85 -2.60 -2.94 -13.64
CA ASP A 85 -3.52 -1.80 -13.61
C ASP A 85 -4.20 -1.58 -12.25
N ALA A 86 -4.15 -2.55 -11.34
CA ALA A 86 -4.71 -2.43 -9.99
C ALA A 86 -3.91 -1.54 -9.04
N THR A 87 -2.91 -0.81 -9.56
CA THR A 87 -2.10 0.11 -8.80
C THR A 87 -2.62 1.55 -8.91
N SER A 88 -2.32 2.38 -7.92
CA SER A 88 -2.64 3.81 -7.94
C SER A 88 -1.59 4.63 -7.21
N ILE A 89 -1.45 5.88 -7.59
CA ILE A 89 -0.63 6.88 -6.90
C ILE A 89 -1.35 8.22 -6.90
N SER A 90 -1.20 8.98 -5.82
CA SER A 90 -1.72 10.34 -5.72
C SER A 90 -0.71 11.23 -5.00
N ALA A 91 -0.60 12.47 -5.44
CA ALA A 91 0.16 13.48 -4.72
C ALA A 91 -0.67 14.07 -3.57
N ARG A 92 0.00 14.33 -2.44
CA ARG A 92 -0.59 15.06 -1.31
C ARG A 92 0.31 16.24 -1.00
N SER A 93 -0.28 17.39 -0.70
CA SER A 93 0.50 18.50 -0.20
C SER A 93 1.12 18.14 1.16
N TYR A 94 2.29 18.70 1.48
CA TYR A 94 2.95 18.47 2.77
C TYR A 94 2.02 18.80 3.95
N ALA A 95 1.25 19.88 3.85
CA ALA A 95 0.29 20.28 4.88
C ALA A 95 -0.83 19.24 5.08
N GLU A 96 -1.38 18.67 4.00
CA GLU A 96 -2.41 17.63 4.07
C GLU A 96 -1.85 16.33 4.65
N GLY A 97 -0.60 15.98 4.30
CA GLY A 97 0.10 14.82 4.88
C GLY A 97 0.26 14.94 6.39
N VAL A 98 0.75 16.07 6.87
CA VAL A 98 0.93 16.36 8.31
C VAL A 98 -0.41 16.35 9.06
N ILE A 99 -1.44 16.95 8.49
CA ILE A 99 -2.79 16.96 9.09
C ILE A 99 -3.37 15.55 9.14
N SER A 100 -3.16 14.74 8.10
CA SER A 100 -3.62 13.34 8.05
C SER A 100 -2.92 12.49 9.11
N GLU A 101 -1.60 12.59 9.22
CA GLU A 101 -0.81 11.87 10.24
C GLU A 101 -1.26 12.27 11.66
N ALA A 102 -1.42 13.57 11.93
CA ALA A 102 -1.89 14.05 13.23
C ALA A 102 -3.29 13.52 13.57
N LYS A 103 -4.21 13.47 12.61
CA LYS A 103 -5.55 12.90 12.81
C LYS A 103 -5.52 11.39 13.09
N GLU A 104 -4.64 10.65 12.41
CA GLU A 104 -4.47 9.22 12.65
C GLU A 104 -3.89 8.94 14.04
N GLU A 105 -2.91 9.72 14.48
CA GLU A 105 -2.34 9.63 15.82
C GLU A 105 -3.37 9.92 16.92
N ILE A 106 -4.18 10.96 16.74
CA ILE A 106 -5.27 11.31 17.68
C ILE A 106 -6.26 10.14 17.78
N ARG A 107 -6.74 9.61 16.65
CA ARG A 107 -7.66 8.47 16.63
C ARG A 107 -7.07 7.22 17.29
N ALA A 108 -5.80 6.93 17.03
CA ALA A 108 -5.13 5.78 17.62
C ALA A 108 -4.93 5.95 19.14
N ARG A 109 -4.77 7.18 19.62
CA ARG A 109 -4.70 7.49 21.04
C ARG A 109 -6.06 7.34 21.72
N GLU A 110 -7.12 7.89 21.13
CA GLU A 110 -8.50 7.76 21.62
C GLU A 110 -8.91 6.28 21.72
N GLN A 111 -8.65 5.48 20.70
CA GLN A 111 -8.93 4.04 20.73
C GLN A 111 -8.18 3.30 21.84
N ARG A 112 -6.91 3.66 22.09
CA ARG A 112 -6.14 3.08 23.20
C ARG A 112 -6.69 3.48 24.56
N GLU A 113 -7.15 4.72 24.72
CA GLU A 113 -7.77 5.20 25.95
C GLU A 113 -9.12 4.52 26.21
N GLU A 114 -9.95 4.35 25.19
CA GLU A 114 -11.21 3.60 25.28
C GLU A 114 -10.98 2.12 25.64
N GLN A 115 -10.01 1.47 25.01
CA GLN A 115 -9.65 0.09 25.35
C GLN A 115 -9.17 -0.04 26.80
N ARG A 116 -8.33 0.88 27.26
CA ARG A 116 -7.88 0.93 28.65
C ARG A 116 -9.05 1.13 29.63
N ALA A 117 -9.93 2.08 29.34
CA ALA A 117 -11.11 2.34 30.15
C ALA A 117 -12.02 1.09 30.20
N ARG A 118 -12.20 0.39 29.10
CA ARG A 118 -12.99 -0.86 29.02
C ARG A 118 -12.37 -1.97 29.84
N ILE A 119 -11.05 -2.14 29.77
CA ILE A 119 -10.32 -3.15 30.57
C ILE A 119 -10.42 -2.81 32.07
N MET A 120 -10.21 -1.55 32.45
CA MET A 120 -10.33 -1.14 33.84
C MET A 120 -11.73 -1.35 34.40
N LYS A 121 -12.77 -1.11 33.61
CA LYS A 121 -14.16 -1.37 33.99
C LYS A 121 -14.44 -2.88 34.19
N LEU A 122 -13.83 -3.72 33.38
CA LEU A 122 -13.94 -5.18 33.50
C LEU A 122 -13.17 -5.73 34.71
N LEU A 123 -12.03 -5.11 35.04
CA LEU A 123 -11.22 -5.51 36.20
C LEU A 123 -11.75 -4.95 37.54
N GLY A 124 -12.36 -3.75 37.52
CA GLY A 124 -12.96 -3.11 38.69
C GLY A 124 -14.32 -3.64 39.10
N GLY A 125 -14.95 -4.51 38.29
CA GLY A 125 -16.23 -5.14 38.58
C GLY A 125 -16.15 -6.43 39.41
N LYS A 126 -15.01 -6.75 40.01
CA LYS A 126 -14.79 -7.94 40.86
C LYS A 126 -14.31 -7.59 42.26
N SER A 127 -14.97 -6.66 42.92
CA SER A 127 -14.80 -6.51 44.37
C SER A 127 -16.12 -6.02 44.95
N ASP A 128 -17.03 -6.96 45.12
CA ASP A 128 -18.10 -6.93 46.12
C ASP A 128 -18.78 -8.32 46.12
N GLU A 129 -18.21 -9.25 46.87
CA GLU A 129 -18.86 -10.32 47.65
C GLU A 129 -17.95 -10.76 48.79
#